data_781f25cff8f5e7065f1157c5e886d8d8
#
_entry.id   781f25cff8f5e7065f1157c5e886d8d8
#
_cell.length_a   1.000
_cell.length_b   1.000
_cell.length_c   1.000
_cell.angle_alpha   90.00
_cell.angle_beta   90.00
_cell.angle_gamma   90.00
#
_symmetry.space_group_name_H-M   'P 1'
#
loop_
_entity.id
_entity.type
_entity.pdbx_description
1 polymer ?
#
loop_
_entity_poly.entity_id
_entity_poly.type
_entity_poly.pdbx_seq_one_letter_code
_entity_poly.pdbx_strand_id
1 'polypeptide(L)'
;QWGRKRIALLGTALFAAGSVVAGTAPGVGILIVGRCIQALGAALSGPSSLALVLEAFPFEKRGIAIGVFTMGGGLAAAAGPAVGGLIVEHLGWRWAFLVVVPIGILSVAVGAVIFEESYGVRRERLPDPIGSLMLMFGVGSLILALVQTDEWGWLDSRTLAATVVGVLLVTALLVRSTRHPAPIIDLTLYRHRSFRAGNAGIATFAASFFTMQFAAIFFLTEVWGYEIGRAGLLASPFFLATGLMGPVAGRMVDRTGPRPVVATGAALWTVAILVLSLVIGDEPDIGLWLVVVVAGGIGSGLFWGSAPTLAVEELDGPGFARASGINQTMQNTGNALAIAVAITLLGNQP
;
A
#
# COMPACT_ATOMS: atom_id res chain seq x y z
N GLN A 1 -9.73 6.01 -22.47
CA GLN A 1 -9.68 5.91 -23.95
C GLN A 1 -9.43 4.47 -24.44
N TRP A 2 -8.74 3.64 -23.67
CA TRP A 2 -8.32 2.28 -24.06
C TRP A 2 -9.28 1.17 -23.59
N GLY A 3 -10.35 1.54 -22.89
CA GLY A 3 -11.29 0.60 -22.29
C GLY A 3 -10.83 0.11 -20.91
N ARG A 4 -11.74 0.12 -19.94
CA ARG A 4 -11.41 -0.27 -18.55
C ARG A 4 -11.18 -1.77 -18.43
N LYS A 5 -11.98 -2.60 -19.14
CA LYS A 5 -11.79 -4.04 -19.21
C LYS A 5 -10.40 -4.39 -19.75
N ARG A 6 -10.02 -3.81 -20.90
CA ARG A 6 -8.71 -4.08 -21.51
C ARG A 6 -7.56 -3.71 -20.57
N ILE A 7 -7.65 -2.55 -19.92
CA ILE A 7 -6.60 -2.11 -18.98
C ILE A 7 -6.53 -3.02 -17.77
N ALA A 8 -7.67 -3.43 -17.19
CA ALA A 8 -7.71 -4.35 -16.07
C ALA A 8 -7.10 -5.71 -16.40
N LEU A 9 -7.50 -6.30 -17.54
CA LEU A 9 -6.98 -7.60 -18.00
C LEU A 9 -5.49 -7.53 -18.36
N LEU A 10 -5.05 -6.47 -19.06
CA LEU A 10 -3.64 -6.25 -19.38
C LEU A 10 -2.82 -6.09 -18.09
N GLY A 11 -3.31 -5.30 -17.13
CA GLY A 11 -2.65 -5.13 -15.85
C GLY A 11 -2.50 -6.44 -15.07
N THR A 12 -3.55 -7.26 -15.03
CA THR A 12 -3.51 -8.58 -14.37
C THR A 12 -2.57 -9.55 -15.11
N ALA A 13 -2.57 -9.54 -16.43
CA ALA A 13 -1.66 -10.34 -17.24
C ALA A 13 -0.18 -9.93 -17.03
N LEU A 14 0.09 -8.63 -17.00
CA LEU A 14 1.44 -8.11 -16.69
C LEU A 14 1.86 -8.48 -15.27
N PHE A 15 0.95 -8.42 -14.28
CA PHE A 15 1.24 -8.85 -12.92
C PHE A 15 1.62 -10.34 -12.87
N ALA A 16 0.87 -11.18 -13.54
CA ALA A 16 1.17 -12.61 -13.65
C ALA A 16 2.51 -12.87 -14.38
N ALA A 17 2.77 -12.18 -15.49
CA ALA A 17 4.04 -12.29 -16.22
C ALA A 17 5.22 -11.84 -15.36
N GLY A 18 5.10 -10.71 -14.64
CA GLY A 18 6.11 -10.25 -13.68
C GLY A 18 6.35 -11.26 -12.55
N SER A 19 5.28 -11.97 -12.12
CA SER A 19 5.39 -13.03 -11.10
C SER A 19 6.18 -14.23 -11.63
N VAL A 20 6.02 -14.61 -12.90
CA VAL A 20 6.86 -15.65 -13.54
C VAL A 20 8.32 -15.19 -13.57
N VAL A 21 8.60 -13.98 -14.04
CA VAL A 21 9.96 -13.43 -14.12
C VAL A 21 10.61 -13.39 -12.72
N ALA A 22 9.89 -12.94 -11.70
CA ALA A 22 10.39 -12.88 -10.34
C ALA A 22 10.62 -14.27 -9.74
N GLY A 23 9.67 -15.22 -9.92
CA GLY A 23 9.75 -16.57 -9.39
C GLY A 23 10.80 -17.45 -10.07
N THR A 24 11.17 -17.16 -11.30
CA THR A 24 12.23 -17.86 -12.05
C THR A 24 13.57 -17.12 -12.06
N ALA A 25 13.68 -16.01 -11.32
CA ALA A 25 14.86 -15.15 -11.33
C ALA A 25 16.13 -15.91 -10.87
N PRO A 26 17.20 -15.92 -11.67
CA PRO A 26 18.49 -16.50 -11.29
C PRO A 26 19.28 -15.62 -10.33
N GLY A 27 18.94 -14.33 -10.22
CA GLY A 27 19.61 -13.36 -9.36
C GLY A 27 18.78 -12.12 -9.13
N VAL A 28 19.28 -11.25 -8.24
CA VAL A 28 18.56 -10.06 -7.74
C VAL A 28 18.17 -9.10 -8.87
N GLY A 29 19.01 -8.90 -9.89
CA GLY A 29 18.70 -8.01 -11.00
C GLY A 29 17.42 -8.42 -11.76
N ILE A 30 17.28 -9.71 -12.09
CA ILE A 30 16.08 -10.21 -12.78
C ILE A 30 14.86 -10.19 -11.84
N LEU A 31 15.05 -10.45 -10.55
CA LEU A 31 14.01 -10.31 -9.54
C LEU A 31 13.47 -8.87 -9.52
N ILE A 32 14.34 -7.86 -9.51
CA ILE A 32 13.94 -6.44 -9.56
C ILE A 32 13.13 -6.15 -10.83
N VAL A 33 13.58 -6.63 -11.99
CA VAL A 33 12.82 -6.47 -13.26
C VAL A 33 11.43 -7.08 -13.14
N GLY A 34 11.32 -8.30 -12.62
CA GLY A 34 10.03 -8.96 -12.36
C GLY A 34 9.13 -8.13 -11.44
N ARG A 35 9.68 -7.56 -10.37
CA ARG A 35 8.96 -6.67 -9.44
C ARG A 35 8.50 -5.36 -10.09
N CYS A 36 9.30 -4.78 -10.98
CA CYS A 36 8.89 -3.61 -11.76
C CYS A 36 7.69 -3.94 -12.67
N ILE A 37 7.72 -5.08 -13.36
CA ILE A 37 6.61 -5.54 -14.21
C ILE A 37 5.35 -5.78 -13.36
N GLN A 38 5.47 -6.43 -12.19
CA GLN A 38 4.37 -6.61 -11.25
C GLN A 38 3.76 -5.27 -10.81
N ALA A 39 4.61 -4.30 -10.46
CA ALA A 39 4.16 -2.98 -10.02
C ALA A 39 3.38 -2.25 -11.11
N LEU A 40 3.85 -2.29 -12.37
CA LEU A 40 3.12 -1.76 -13.53
C LEU A 40 1.77 -2.46 -13.71
N GLY A 41 1.74 -3.78 -13.61
CA GLY A 41 0.52 -4.58 -13.68
C GLY A 41 -0.49 -4.18 -12.60
N ALA A 42 -0.05 -4.08 -11.35
CA ALA A 42 -0.90 -3.67 -10.22
C ALA A 42 -1.45 -2.24 -10.39
N ALA A 43 -0.61 -1.30 -10.85
CA ALA A 43 -1.01 0.09 -11.09
C ALA A 43 -2.09 0.23 -12.17
N LEU A 44 -2.08 -0.65 -13.19
CA LEU A 44 -3.10 -0.69 -14.23
C LEU A 44 -4.37 -1.41 -13.78
N SER A 45 -4.25 -2.56 -13.12
CA SER A 45 -5.39 -3.40 -12.75
C SER A 45 -6.22 -2.81 -11.61
N GLY A 46 -5.61 -2.31 -10.54
CA GLY A 46 -6.31 -1.87 -9.34
C GLY A 46 -7.42 -0.83 -9.59
N PRO A 47 -7.09 0.37 -10.10
CA PRO A 47 -8.09 1.39 -10.38
C PRO A 47 -9.12 0.98 -11.43
N SER A 48 -8.69 0.21 -12.44
CA SER A 48 -9.57 -0.24 -13.52
C SER A 48 -10.58 -1.27 -13.03
N SER A 49 -10.15 -2.21 -12.17
CA SER A 49 -11.04 -3.21 -11.57
C SER A 49 -12.09 -2.58 -10.67
N LEU A 50 -11.69 -1.64 -9.80
CA LEU A 50 -12.66 -0.90 -8.96
C LEU A 50 -13.67 -0.13 -9.81
N ALA A 51 -13.22 0.51 -10.89
CA ALA A 51 -14.10 1.24 -11.80
C ALA A 51 -15.12 0.32 -12.50
N LEU A 52 -14.70 -0.87 -12.94
CA LEU A 52 -15.59 -1.89 -13.51
C LEU A 52 -16.64 -2.38 -12.51
N VAL A 53 -16.22 -2.63 -11.25
CA VAL A 53 -17.13 -3.00 -10.17
C VAL A 53 -18.18 -1.91 -9.95
N LEU A 54 -17.78 -0.63 -9.88
CA LEU A 54 -18.70 0.48 -9.65
C LEU A 54 -19.70 0.70 -10.80
N GLU A 55 -19.33 0.33 -12.02
CA GLU A 55 -20.24 0.41 -13.18
C GLU A 55 -21.22 -0.76 -13.24
N ALA A 56 -20.82 -1.93 -12.77
CA ALA A 56 -21.68 -3.11 -12.72
C ALA A 56 -22.81 -2.99 -11.70
N PHE A 57 -22.74 -2.03 -10.75
CA PHE A 57 -23.74 -1.85 -9.69
C PHE A 57 -24.47 -0.51 -9.80
N PRO A 58 -25.81 -0.49 -9.57
CA PRO A 58 -26.56 0.75 -9.49
C PRO A 58 -26.06 1.63 -8.35
N PHE A 59 -26.28 2.95 -8.46
CA PHE A 59 -25.72 3.95 -7.55
C PHE A 59 -25.97 3.64 -6.08
N GLU A 60 -27.18 3.17 -5.74
CA GLU A 60 -27.63 2.84 -4.37
C GLU A 60 -26.88 1.64 -3.77
N LYS A 61 -26.32 0.76 -4.61
CA LYS A 61 -25.60 -0.45 -4.19
C LYS A 61 -24.07 -0.34 -4.30
N ARG A 62 -23.55 0.80 -4.75
CA ARG A 62 -22.11 1.01 -4.91
C ARG A 62 -21.33 0.91 -3.60
N GLY A 63 -21.93 1.34 -2.50
CA GLY A 63 -21.33 1.18 -1.16
C GLY A 63 -21.08 -0.29 -0.80
N ILE A 64 -22.05 -1.16 -1.08
CA ILE A 64 -21.90 -2.61 -0.87
C ILE A 64 -20.82 -3.19 -1.80
N ALA A 65 -20.81 -2.77 -3.07
CA ALA A 65 -19.82 -3.23 -4.05
C ALA A 65 -18.39 -2.84 -3.65
N ILE A 66 -18.16 -1.61 -3.18
CA ILE A 66 -16.88 -1.16 -2.64
C ILE A 66 -16.52 -1.98 -1.40
N GLY A 67 -17.48 -2.22 -0.50
CA GLY A 67 -17.27 -3.01 0.71
C GLY A 67 -16.80 -4.43 0.40
N VAL A 68 -17.44 -5.12 -0.54
CA VAL A 68 -17.04 -6.47 -0.98
C VAL A 68 -15.66 -6.47 -1.65
N PHE A 69 -15.38 -5.48 -2.51
CA PHE A 69 -14.08 -5.33 -3.15
C PHE A 69 -12.96 -5.13 -2.11
N THR A 70 -13.18 -4.25 -1.14
CA THR A 70 -12.23 -3.96 -0.06
C THR A 70 -12.05 -5.15 0.87
N MET A 71 -13.15 -5.87 1.18
CA MET A 71 -13.10 -7.10 1.98
C MET A 71 -12.23 -8.16 1.30
N GLY A 72 -12.35 -8.34 -0.02
CA GLY A 72 -11.48 -9.25 -0.78
C GLY A 72 -10.00 -8.89 -0.63
N GLY A 73 -9.66 -7.61 -0.72
CA GLY A 73 -8.31 -7.11 -0.46
C GLY A 73 -7.85 -7.38 0.98
N GLY A 74 -8.72 -7.14 1.97
CA GLY A 74 -8.44 -7.42 3.38
C GLY A 74 -8.20 -8.90 3.68
N LEU A 75 -9.02 -9.79 3.11
CA LEU A 75 -8.85 -11.23 3.24
C LEU A 75 -7.56 -11.72 2.58
N ALA A 76 -7.22 -11.20 1.40
CA ALA A 76 -5.96 -11.50 0.73
C ALA A 76 -4.75 -11.02 1.56
N ALA A 77 -4.83 -9.83 2.16
CA ALA A 77 -3.81 -9.32 3.06
C ALA A 77 -3.68 -10.18 4.33
N ALA A 78 -4.78 -10.70 4.88
CA ALA A 78 -4.76 -11.60 6.02
C ALA A 78 -4.15 -12.96 5.68
N ALA A 79 -4.48 -13.50 4.51
CA ALA A 79 -3.93 -14.78 4.04
C ALA A 79 -2.44 -14.67 3.63
N GLY A 80 -2.01 -13.49 3.18
CA GLY A 80 -0.66 -13.26 2.65
C GLY A 80 0.46 -13.73 3.57
N PRO A 81 0.60 -13.22 4.79
CA PRO A 81 1.66 -13.63 5.73
C PRO A 81 1.58 -15.10 6.11
N ALA A 82 0.38 -15.65 6.37
CA ALA A 82 0.20 -17.04 6.74
C ALA A 82 0.54 -18.00 5.58
N VAL A 83 -0.15 -17.83 4.44
CA VAL A 83 0.02 -18.67 3.27
C VAL A 83 1.39 -18.44 2.64
N GLY A 84 1.81 -17.18 2.53
CA GLY A 84 3.13 -16.81 2.01
C GLY A 84 4.27 -17.37 2.86
N GLY A 85 4.16 -17.26 4.20
CA GLY A 85 5.14 -17.81 5.14
C GLY A 85 5.27 -19.33 4.98
N LEU A 86 4.14 -20.07 4.98
CA LEU A 86 4.13 -21.52 4.80
C LEU A 86 4.70 -21.94 3.43
N ILE A 87 4.39 -21.19 2.37
CA ILE A 87 4.94 -21.44 1.03
C ILE A 87 6.46 -21.29 1.04
N VAL A 88 6.95 -20.19 1.63
CA VAL A 88 8.39 -19.91 1.68
C VAL A 88 9.13 -20.97 2.49
N GLU A 89 8.57 -21.38 3.61
CA GLU A 89 9.13 -22.40 4.51
C GLU A 89 9.24 -23.78 3.86
N HIS A 90 8.18 -24.23 3.15
CA HIS A 90 8.11 -25.60 2.63
C HIS A 90 8.57 -25.72 1.16
N LEU A 91 8.34 -24.69 0.35
CA LEU A 91 8.60 -24.72 -1.10
C LEU A 91 9.70 -23.74 -1.54
N GLY A 92 10.10 -22.83 -0.65
CA GLY A 92 11.08 -21.80 -0.91
C GLY A 92 10.48 -20.50 -1.49
N TRP A 93 11.24 -19.41 -1.41
CA TRP A 93 10.81 -18.05 -1.73
C TRP A 93 10.29 -17.85 -3.17
N ARG A 94 10.78 -18.64 -4.12
CA ARG A 94 10.34 -18.57 -5.52
C ARG A 94 8.85 -18.87 -5.69
N TRP A 95 8.34 -19.80 -4.91
CA TRP A 95 6.94 -20.19 -4.94
C TRP A 95 6.00 -19.11 -4.40
N ALA A 96 6.49 -18.18 -3.58
CA ALA A 96 5.71 -17.02 -3.16
C ALA A 96 5.29 -16.14 -4.35
N PHE A 97 6.07 -16.14 -5.43
CA PHE A 97 5.71 -15.48 -6.69
C PHE A 97 4.92 -16.39 -7.64
N LEU A 98 5.32 -17.64 -7.78
CA LEU A 98 4.72 -18.56 -8.76
C LEU A 98 3.28 -18.97 -8.42
N VAL A 99 2.91 -19.01 -7.15
CA VAL A 99 1.53 -19.34 -6.72
C VAL A 99 0.50 -18.32 -7.22
N VAL A 100 0.92 -17.11 -7.47
CA VAL A 100 0.04 -16.03 -7.98
C VAL A 100 -0.26 -16.19 -9.47
N VAL A 101 0.59 -16.91 -10.22
CA VAL A 101 0.46 -17.07 -11.68
C VAL A 101 -0.85 -17.76 -12.07
N PRO A 102 -1.20 -18.95 -11.54
CA PRO A 102 -2.46 -19.60 -11.88
C PRO A 102 -3.68 -18.75 -11.50
N ILE A 103 -3.60 -18.02 -10.37
CA ILE A 103 -4.66 -17.11 -9.95
C ILE A 103 -4.81 -15.96 -10.95
N GLY A 104 -3.70 -15.39 -11.42
CA GLY A 104 -3.68 -14.34 -12.43
C GLY A 104 -4.26 -14.81 -13.77
N ILE A 105 -3.87 -16.00 -14.24
CA ILE A 105 -4.40 -16.61 -15.48
C ILE A 105 -5.91 -16.81 -15.36
N LEU A 106 -6.38 -17.40 -14.24
CA LEU A 106 -7.79 -17.60 -13.99
C LEU A 106 -8.55 -16.26 -13.95
N SER A 107 -7.99 -15.26 -13.29
CA SER A 107 -8.58 -13.90 -13.21
C SER A 107 -8.71 -13.26 -14.57
N VAL A 108 -7.70 -13.40 -15.45
CA VAL A 108 -7.78 -12.92 -16.85
C VAL A 108 -8.83 -13.68 -17.63
N ALA A 109 -8.88 -15.01 -17.56
CA ALA A 109 -9.83 -15.84 -18.29
C ALA A 109 -11.28 -15.53 -17.88
N VAL A 110 -11.56 -15.50 -16.57
CA VAL A 110 -12.87 -15.18 -16.01
C VAL A 110 -13.26 -13.74 -16.32
N GLY A 111 -12.36 -12.78 -16.11
CA GLY A 111 -12.60 -11.37 -16.41
C GLY A 111 -12.84 -11.09 -17.90
N ALA A 112 -12.18 -11.84 -18.81
CA ALA A 112 -12.42 -11.73 -20.24
C ALA A 112 -13.86 -12.11 -20.65
N VAL A 113 -14.48 -13.04 -19.90
CA VAL A 113 -15.86 -13.48 -20.15
C VAL A 113 -16.87 -12.60 -19.44
N ILE A 114 -16.63 -12.27 -18.16
CA ILE A 114 -17.64 -11.63 -17.31
C ILE A 114 -17.66 -10.10 -17.49
N PHE A 115 -16.49 -9.45 -17.66
CA PHE A 115 -16.48 -8.00 -17.75
C PHE A 115 -16.99 -7.50 -19.09
N GLU A 116 -17.84 -6.49 -19.04
CA GLU A 116 -18.22 -5.70 -20.20
C GLU A 116 -17.23 -4.56 -20.39
N GLU A 117 -16.98 -4.19 -21.67
CA GLU A 117 -16.07 -3.08 -21.95
C GLU A 117 -16.74 -1.75 -21.58
N SER A 118 -16.03 -0.95 -20.84
CA SER A 118 -16.49 0.37 -20.46
C SER A 118 -15.44 1.44 -20.69
N TYR A 119 -15.91 2.62 -21.07
CA TYR A 119 -15.07 3.75 -21.39
C TYR A 119 -15.36 4.86 -20.39
N GLY A 120 -14.32 5.29 -19.64
CA GLY A 120 -14.44 6.44 -18.76
C GLY A 120 -14.73 7.74 -19.53
N VAL A 121 -15.15 8.78 -18.79
CA VAL A 121 -15.30 10.13 -19.37
C VAL A 121 -13.97 10.54 -20.03
N ARG A 122 -14.06 10.95 -21.26
CA ARG A 122 -12.89 11.36 -22.07
C ARG A 122 -12.21 12.55 -21.37
N ARG A 123 -11.03 12.31 -20.83
CA ARG A 123 -10.21 13.40 -20.29
C ARG A 123 -9.60 14.15 -21.47
N GLU A 124 -9.75 15.46 -21.47
CA GLU A 124 -9.21 16.32 -22.52
C GLU A 124 -7.68 16.36 -22.51
N ARG A 125 -7.05 16.04 -21.37
CA ARG A 125 -5.59 16.10 -21.20
C ARG A 125 -5.07 14.86 -20.52
N LEU A 126 -3.94 14.34 -21.00
CA LEU A 126 -3.20 13.25 -20.37
C LEU A 126 -2.58 13.74 -19.06
N PRO A 127 -2.50 12.87 -18.03
CA PRO A 127 -1.69 13.16 -16.84
C PRO A 127 -0.24 13.46 -17.24
N ASP A 128 0.47 14.23 -16.42
CA ASP A 128 1.86 14.60 -16.65
C ASP A 128 2.83 13.39 -16.58
N PRO A 129 3.29 12.83 -17.73
CA PRO A 129 4.16 11.66 -17.71
C PRO A 129 5.56 11.99 -17.20
N ILE A 130 6.04 13.23 -17.43
CA ILE A 130 7.35 13.68 -16.95
C ILE A 130 7.31 13.84 -15.44
N GLY A 131 6.23 14.42 -14.91
CA GLY A 131 6.01 14.47 -13.46
C GLY A 131 5.95 13.09 -12.81
N SER A 132 5.35 12.08 -13.49
CA SER A 132 5.36 10.69 -13.00
C SER A 132 6.77 10.13 -12.89
N LEU A 133 7.60 10.35 -13.91
CA LEU A 133 8.99 9.89 -13.92
C LEU A 133 9.81 10.63 -12.85
N MET A 134 9.61 11.94 -12.70
CA MET A 134 10.28 12.71 -11.63
C MET A 134 9.91 12.20 -10.24
N LEU A 135 8.65 11.87 -10.01
CA LEU A 135 8.19 11.28 -8.74
C LEU A 135 8.85 9.92 -8.51
N MET A 136 8.79 9.04 -9.51
CA MET A 136 9.33 7.68 -9.44
C MET A 136 10.83 7.68 -9.16
N PHE A 137 11.62 8.40 -9.96
CA PHE A 137 13.07 8.45 -9.79
C PHE A 137 13.48 9.30 -8.58
N GLY A 138 12.74 10.37 -8.26
CA GLY A 138 13.03 11.21 -7.11
C GLY A 138 12.85 10.45 -5.78
N VAL A 139 11.68 9.86 -5.58
CA VAL A 139 11.42 9.04 -4.38
C VAL A 139 12.29 7.79 -4.37
N GLY A 140 12.47 7.12 -5.53
CA GLY A 140 13.35 5.95 -5.66
C GLY A 140 14.79 6.24 -5.27
N SER A 141 15.34 7.39 -5.67
CA SER A 141 16.70 7.81 -5.30
C SER A 141 16.83 8.10 -3.80
N LEU A 142 15.82 8.71 -3.17
CA LEU A 142 15.81 8.94 -1.72
C LEU A 142 15.76 7.64 -0.93
N ILE A 143 14.94 6.69 -1.38
CA ILE A 143 14.85 5.36 -0.77
C ILE A 143 16.18 4.61 -0.94
N LEU A 144 16.76 4.63 -2.13
CA LEU A 144 18.06 4.01 -2.41
C LEU A 144 19.14 4.59 -1.50
N ALA A 145 19.21 5.92 -1.40
CA ALA A 145 20.17 6.58 -0.51
C ALA A 145 20.02 6.09 0.93
N LEU A 146 18.78 5.99 1.42
CA LEU A 146 18.50 5.58 2.78
C LEU A 146 18.84 4.10 3.05
N VAL A 147 18.43 3.20 2.15
CA VAL A 147 18.64 1.75 2.31
C VAL A 147 20.13 1.38 2.20
N GLN A 148 20.87 2.09 1.35
CA GLN A 148 22.31 1.80 1.11
C GLN A 148 23.24 2.50 2.10
N THR A 149 22.73 3.26 3.07
CA THR A 149 23.59 3.92 4.09
C THR A 149 24.40 2.92 4.92
N ASP A 150 23.88 1.72 5.13
CA ASP A 150 24.58 0.67 5.89
C ASP A 150 25.79 0.13 5.15
N GLU A 151 25.72 0.00 3.82
CA GLU A 151 26.84 -0.48 3.01
C GLU A 151 27.78 0.64 2.57
N TRP A 152 27.24 1.79 2.17
CA TRP A 152 28.03 2.89 1.61
C TRP A 152 28.49 3.88 2.68
N GLY A 153 27.71 4.05 3.75
CA GLY A 153 27.91 5.10 4.76
C GLY A 153 27.17 6.41 4.42
N TRP A 154 26.84 7.17 5.47
CA TRP A 154 26.07 8.42 5.34
C TRP A 154 26.77 9.53 4.54
N LEU A 155 28.10 9.57 4.59
CA LEU A 155 28.91 10.60 3.93
C LEU A 155 29.57 10.12 2.62
N ASP A 156 29.25 8.90 2.18
CA ASP A 156 29.74 8.39 0.90
C ASP A 156 29.17 9.19 -0.27
N SER A 157 30.00 9.39 -1.29
CA SER A 157 29.61 10.15 -2.48
C SER A 157 28.39 9.60 -3.20
N ARG A 158 28.17 8.28 -3.15
CA ARG A 158 27.00 7.61 -3.76
C ARG A 158 25.72 7.94 -3.01
N THR A 159 25.76 7.89 -1.66
CA THR A 159 24.62 8.24 -0.80
C THR A 159 24.26 9.72 -0.96
N LEU A 160 25.27 10.60 -0.97
CA LEU A 160 25.07 12.03 -1.18
C LEU A 160 24.53 12.32 -2.59
N ALA A 161 25.08 11.68 -3.63
CA ALA A 161 24.60 11.86 -5.00
C ALA A 161 23.13 11.39 -5.15
N ALA A 162 22.77 10.22 -4.61
CA ALA A 162 21.40 9.71 -4.65
C ALA A 162 20.44 10.65 -3.89
N THR A 163 20.85 11.17 -2.72
CA THR A 163 20.07 12.13 -1.96
C THR A 163 19.85 13.44 -2.74
N VAL A 164 20.92 14.00 -3.30
CA VAL A 164 20.85 15.25 -4.09
C VAL A 164 19.98 15.06 -5.33
N VAL A 165 20.14 13.98 -6.07
CA VAL A 165 19.31 13.66 -7.23
C VAL A 165 17.84 13.52 -6.82
N GLY A 166 17.56 12.80 -5.74
CA GLY A 166 16.21 12.63 -5.21
C GLY A 166 15.55 13.97 -4.85
N VAL A 167 16.26 14.79 -4.07
CA VAL A 167 15.77 16.13 -3.66
C VAL A 167 15.56 17.04 -4.86
N LEU A 168 16.48 17.06 -5.82
CA LEU A 168 16.35 17.87 -7.04
C LEU A 168 15.13 17.44 -7.87
N LEU A 169 14.91 16.14 -8.07
CA LEU A 169 13.79 15.62 -8.86
C LEU A 169 12.44 15.90 -8.17
N VAL A 170 12.34 15.72 -6.84
CA VAL A 170 11.13 16.05 -6.09
C VAL A 170 10.86 17.55 -6.12
N THR A 171 11.88 18.38 -5.94
CA THR A 171 11.75 19.84 -6.03
C THR A 171 11.31 20.27 -7.43
N ALA A 172 11.95 19.72 -8.47
CA ALA A 172 11.57 19.98 -9.86
C ALA A 172 10.13 19.54 -10.17
N LEU A 173 9.68 18.41 -9.62
CA LEU A 173 8.28 17.97 -9.70
C LEU A 173 7.34 18.99 -9.05
N LEU A 174 7.64 19.48 -7.85
CA LEU A 174 6.80 20.46 -7.16
C LEU A 174 6.72 21.78 -7.96
N VAL A 175 7.85 22.27 -8.48
CA VAL A 175 7.88 23.44 -9.35
C VAL A 175 7.11 23.20 -10.63
N ARG A 176 7.26 22.01 -11.27
CA ARG A 176 6.50 21.64 -12.46
C ARG A 176 5.00 21.58 -12.18
N SER A 177 4.61 21.05 -11.02
CA SER A 177 3.22 20.92 -10.59
C SER A 177 2.51 22.29 -10.46
N THR A 178 3.22 23.39 -10.22
CA THR A 178 2.63 24.73 -10.21
C THR A 178 2.34 25.28 -11.62
N ARG A 179 2.96 24.74 -12.65
CA ARG A 179 2.89 25.27 -14.03
C ARG A 179 2.16 24.34 -15.00
N HIS A 180 2.09 23.06 -14.72
CA HIS A 180 1.49 22.08 -15.63
C HIS A 180 -0.04 22.09 -15.52
N PRO A 181 -0.78 22.08 -16.66
CA PRO A 181 -2.24 22.16 -16.66
C PRO A 181 -2.96 20.92 -16.10
N ALA A 182 -2.28 19.77 -16.05
CA ALA A 182 -2.78 18.53 -15.46
C ALA A 182 -1.68 17.89 -14.60
N PRO A 183 -1.30 18.52 -13.46
CA PRO A 183 -0.20 18.04 -12.66
C PRO A 183 -0.55 16.73 -11.95
N ILE A 184 0.47 15.91 -11.65
CA ILE A 184 0.29 14.70 -10.83
C ILE A 184 -0.06 15.07 -9.39
N ILE A 185 0.62 16.07 -8.85
CA ILE A 185 0.35 16.61 -7.52
C ILE A 185 -0.31 17.97 -7.70
N ASP A 186 -1.63 18.01 -7.49
CA ASP A 186 -2.37 19.28 -7.53
C ASP A 186 -2.17 20.04 -6.21
N LEU A 187 -1.22 20.97 -6.20
CA LEU A 187 -0.88 21.75 -5.03
C LEU A 187 -2.02 22.69 -4.56
N THR A 188 -3.01 22.95 -5.40
CA THR A 188 -4.17 23.77 -5.00
C THR A 188 -5.02 23.07 -3.94
N LEU A 189 -5.06 21.74 -3.94
CA LEU A 189 -5.77 20.93 -2.94
C LEU A 189 -5.20 21.13 -1.54
N TYR A 190 -3.90 21.41 -1.43
CA TYR A 190 -3.26 21.68 -0.14
C TYR A 190 -3.66 23.01 0.50
N ARG A 191 -4.48 23.82 -0.16
CA ARG A 191 -5.13 24.99 0.47
C ARG A 191 -6.21 24.57 1.47
N HIS A 192 -6.85 23.43 1.24
CA HIS A 192 -7.86 22.87 2.15
C HIS A 192 -7.19 22.24 3.38
N ARG A 193 -7.71 22.60 4.56
CA ARG A 193 -7.11 22.15 5.83
C ARG A 193 -7.31 20.64 6.05
N SER A 194 -8.48 20.12 5.70
CA SER A 194 -8.82 18.71 5.75
C SER A 194 -7.87 17.87 4.88
N PHE A 195 -7.59 18.36 3.64
CA PHE A 195 -6.71 17.68 2.72
C PHE A 195 -5.27 17.58 3.24
N ARG A 196 -4.72 18.69 3.79
CA ARG A 196 -3.37 18.69 4.38
C ARG A 196 -3.28 17.74 5.58
N ALA A 197 -4.20 17.87 6.53
CA ALA A 197 -4.22 17.06 7.73
C ALA A 197 -4.46 15.58 7.41
N GLY A 198 -5.42 15.28 6.53
CA GLY A 198 -5.73 13.93 6.09
C GLY A 198 -4.55 13.24 5.40
N ASN A 199 -3.89 13.91 4.45
CA ASN A 199 -2.72 13.34 3.76
C ASN A 199 -1.50 13.18 4.68
N ALA A 200 -1.24 14.13 5.58
CA ALA A 200 -0.20 13.99 6.58
C ALA A 200 -0.49 12.79 7.51
N GLY A 201 -1.73 12.66 7.97
CA GLY A 201 -2.17 11.52 8.76
C GLY A 201 -2.02 10.19 8.00
N ILE A 202 -2.45 10.13 6.73
CA ILE A 202 -2.30 8.95 5.87
C ILE A 202 -0.82 8.57 5.72
N ALA A 203 0.06 9.53 5.41
CA ALA A 203 1.49 9.27 5.22
C ALA A 203 2.15 8.77 6.52
N THR A 204 1.88 9.43 7.66
CA THR A 204 2.43 9.04 8.97
C THR A 204 1.92 7.67 9.42
N PHE A 205 0.60 7.43 9.26
CA PHE A 205 0.02 6.14 9.62
C PHE A 205 0.55 5.03 8.73
N ALA A 206 0.66 5.26 7.42
CA ALA A 206 1.23 4.32 6.48
C ALA A 206 2.67 3.94 6.85
N ALA A 207 3.48 4.93 7.20
CA ALA A 207 4.85 4.72 7.66
C ALA A 207 4.87 3.84 8.92
N SER A 208 4.09 4.20 9.94
CA SER A 208 3.96 3.43 11.19
C SER A 208 3.46 2.00 10.94
N PHE A 209 2.46 1.84 10.07
CA PHE A 209 1.86 0.56 9.72
C PHE A 209 2.88 -0.41 9.12
N PHE A 210 3.61 0.02 8.09
CA PHE A 210 4.56 -0.87 7.42
C PHE A 210 5.82 -1.13 8.25
N THR A 211 6.31 -0.14 9.00
CA THR A 211 7.40 -0.36 9.97
C THR A 211 7.00 -1.42 11.00
N MET A 212 5.78 -1.30 11.55
CA MET A 212 5.29 -2.24 12.54
C MET A 212 5.14 -3.66 11.96
N GLN A 213 4.63 -3.79 10.73
CA GLN A 213 4.48 -5.10 10.09
C GLN A 213 5.83 -5.78 9.87
N PHE A 214 6.84 -5.02 9.43
CA PHE A 214 8.19 -5.54 9.28
C PHE A 214 8.78 -5.94 10.64
N ALA A 215 8.69 -5.04 11.64
CA ALA A 215 9.21 -5.28 12.99
C ALA A 215 8.50 -6.46 13.67
N ALA A 216 7.20 -6.65 13.45
CA ALA A 216 6.44 -7.77 14.02
C ALA A 216 6.94 -9.13 13.52
N ILE A 217 7.14 -9.28 12.21
CA ILE A 217 7.66 -10.52 11.65
C ILE A 217 9.11 -10.75 12.13
N PHE A 218 9.95 -9.71 12.07
CA PHE A 218 11.33 -9.78 12.56
C PHE A 218 11.39 -10.18 14.03
N PHE A 219 10.57 -9.60 14.89
CA PHE A 219 10.50 -9.94 16.31
C PHE A 219 10.09 -11.39 16.55
N LEU A 220 9.08 -11.88 15.83
CA LEU A 220 8.61 -13.27 15.95
C LEU A 220 9.68 -14.28 15.49
N THR A 221 10.48 -13.94 14.46
CA THR A 221 11.50 -14.85 13.93
C THR A 221 12.82 -14.75 14.69
N GLU A 222 13.31 -13.54 14.97
CA GLU A 222 14.65 -13.36 15.55
C GLU A 222 14.64 -13.40 17.09
N VAL A 223 13.57 -12.86 17.74
CA VAL A 223 13.52 -12.81 19.20
C VAL A 223 12.81 -14.05 19.76
N TRP A 224 11.64 -14.39 19.24
CA TRP A 224 10.91 -15.59 19.70
C TRP A 224 11.32 -16.88 19.00
N GLY A 225 12.18 -16.83 17.98
CA GLY A 225 12.74 -17.99 17.30
C GLY A 225 11.70 -18.82 16.53
N TYR A 226 10.56 -18.22 16.12
CA TYR A 226 9.54 -18.94 15.36
C TYR A 226 9.92 -19.03 13.88
N GLU A 227 9.57 -20.17 13.27
CA GLU A 227 9.64 -20.34 11.82
C GLU A 227 8.72 -19.34 11.10
N ILE A 228 9.09 -18.95 9.89
CA ILE A 228 8.42 -17.89 9.13
C ILE A 228 6.93 -18.18 8.89
N GLY A 229 6.55 -19.46 8.74
CA GLY A 229 5.15 -19.87 8.61
C GLY A 229 4.36 -19.61 9.88
N ARG A 230 4.91 -19.94 11.06
CA ARG A 230 4.29 -19.69 12.36
C ARG A 230 4.20 -18.18 12.65
N ALA A 231 5.24 -17.41 12.33
CA ALA A 231 5.23 -15.96 12.45
C ALA A 231 4.13 -15.33 11.57
N GLY A 232 3.98 -15.80 10.33
CA GLY A 232 2.91 -15.39 9.42
C GLY A 232 1.52 -15.71 9.95
N LEU A 233 1.32 -16.88 10.55
CA LEU A 233 0.06 -17.27 11.19
C LEU A 233 -0.29 -16.34 12.37
N LEU A 234 0.70 -16.02 13.21
CA LEU A 234 0.51 -15.11 14.35
C LEU A 234 0.30 -13.64 13.95
N ALA A 235 0.73 -13.26 12.75
CA ALA A 235 0.45 -11.93 12.19
C ALA A 235 -0.91 -11.83 11.50
N SER A 236 -1.48 -12.95 11.02
CA SER A 236 -2.71 -12.97 10.22
C SER A 236 -3.96 -12.39 10.91
N PRO A 237 -4.18 -12.56 12.24
CA PRO A 237 -5.32 -11.99 12.94
C PRO A 237 -5.38 -10.45 12.85
N PHE A 238 -4.23 -9.78 12.76
CA PHE A 238 -4.16 -8.35 12.53
C PHE A 238 -4.84 -7.94 11.22
N PHE A 239 -4.46 -8.56 10.11
CA PHE A 239 -5.01 -8.24 8.78
C PHE A 239 -6.48 -8.60 8.67
N LEU A 240 -6.88 -9.72 9.30
CA LEU A 240 -8.28 -10.12 9.35
C LEU A 240 -9.13 -9.07 10.09
N ALA A 241 -8.67 -8.63 11.26
CA ALA A 241 -9.34 -7.59 12.03
C ALA A 241 -9.40 -6.27 11.24
N THR A 242 -8.29 -5.89 10.56
CA THR A 242 -8.24 -4.70 9.70
C THR A 242 -9.29 -4.77 8.58
N GLY A 243 -9.38 -5.89 7.87
CA GLY A 243 -10.32 -6.07 6.76
C GLY A 243 -11.78 -6.05 7.23
N LEU A 244 -12.09 -6.72 8.34
CA LEU A 244 -13.44 -6.77 8.91
C LEU A 244 -13.93 -5.40 9.43
N MET A 245 -13.01 -4.54 9.84
CA MET A 245 -13.37 -3.21 10.34
C MET A 245 -13.64 -2.19 9.24
N GLY A 246 -13.25 -2.41 7.99
CA GLY A 246 -13.52 -1.48 6.90
C GLY A 246 -15.00 -1.11 6.73
N PRO A 247 -15.92 -2.08 6.57
CA PRO A 247 -17.37 -1.80 6.52
C PRO A 247 -17.94 -1.17 7.80
N VAL A 248 -17.36 -1.50 8.96
CA VAL A 248 -17.76 -0.90 10.25
C VAL A 248 -17.36 0.58 10.29
N ALA A 249 -16.13 0.88 9.88
CA ALA A 249 -15.64 2.25 9.78
C ALA A 249 -16.52 3.11 8.86
N GLY A 250 -16.89 2.59 7.68
CA GLY A 250 -17.81 3.28 6.78
C GLY A 250 -19.14 3.66 7.43
N ARG A 251 -19.80 2.70 8.11
CA ARG A 251 -21.06 2.97 8.85
C ARG A 251 -20.88 3.96 10.00
N MET A 252 -19.74 3.93 10.68
CA MET A 252 -19.45 4.91 11.73
C MET A 252 -19.24 6.30 11.13
N VAL A 253 -18.52 6.42 10.02
CA VAL A 253 -18.34 7.69 9.29
C VAL A 253 -19.69 8.29 8.88
N ASP A 254 -20.61 7.47 8.36
CA ASP A 254 -21.95 7.93 7.98
C ASP A 254 -22.74 8.50 9.17
N ARG A 255 -22.51 8.02 10.39
CA ARG A 255 -23.23 8.43 11.60
C ARG A 255 -22.58 9.57 12.37
N THR A 256 -21.25 9.57 12.46
CA THR A 256 -20.50 10.47 13.37
C THR A 256 -19.55 11.40 12.64
N GLY A 257 -19.44 11.25 11.32
CA GLY A 257 -18.41 11.90 10.50
C GLY A 257 -17.05 11.20 10.57
N PRO A 258 -16.10 11.57 9.69
CA PRO A 258 -14.81 10.86 9.57
C PRO A 258 -13.84 11.17 10.73
N ARG A 259 -13.88 12.35 11.33
CA ARG A 259 -12.89 12.81 12.32
C ARG A 259 -12.81 11.93 13.58
N PRO A 260 -13.92 11.61 14.28
CA PRO A 260 -13.86 10.77 15.47
C PRO A 260 -13.45 9.34 15.15
N VAL A 261 -13.82 8.81 13.98
CA VAL A 261 -13.45 7.45 13.56
C VAL A 261 -11.96 7.34 13.29
N VAL A 262 -11.39 8.31 12.56
CA VAL A 262 -9.94 8.40 12.33
C VAL A 262 -9.17 8.51 13.65
N ALA A 263 -9.63 9.39 14.55
CA ALA A 263 -8.98 9.59 15.85
C ALA A 263 -9.01 8.33 16.72
N THR A 264 -10.15 7.64 16.78
CA THR A 264 -10.29 6.37 17.52
C THR A 264 -9.39 5.29 16.91
N GLY A 265 -9.37 5.17 15.57
CA GLY A 265 -8.51 4.23 14.87
C GLY A 265 -7.03 4.48 15.16
N ALA A 266 -6.58 5.74 15.05
CA ALA A 266 -5.21 6.12 15.34
C ALA A 266 -4.84 5.91 16.83
N ALA A 267 -5.74 6.21 17.76
CA ALA A 267 -5.51 5.99 19.19
C ALA A 267 -5.35 4.51 19.52
N LEU A 268 -6.25 3.64 19.03
CA LEU A 268 -6.15 2.18 19.21
C LEU A 268 -4.86 1.62 18.62
N TRP A 269 -4.47 2.09 17.43
CA TRP A 269 -3.21 1.71 16.80
C TRP A 269 -2.01 2.12 17.66
N THR A 270 -1.99 3.35 18.14
CA THR A 270 -0.91 3.87 18.99
C THR A 270 -0.80 3.08 20.29
N VAL A 271 -1.93 2.80 20.96
CA VAL A 271 -1.94 1.98 22.18
C VAL A 271 -1.42 0.57 21.91
N ALA A 272 -1.84 -0.05 20.80
CA ALA A 272 -1.33 -1.38 20.42
C ALA A 272 0.19 -1.39 20.24
N ILE A 273 0.76 -0.39 19.53
CA ILE A 273 2.21 -0.27 19.35
C ILE A 273 2.91 -0.06 20.71
N LEU A 274 2.38 0.80 21.58
CA LEU A 274 2.96 1.04 22.90
C LEU A 274 2.96 -0.22 23.76
N VAL A 275 1.88 -1.00 23.73
CA VAL A 275 1.84 -2.27 24.45
C VAL A 275 2.83 -3.27 23.86
N LEU A 276 2.93 -3.38 22.54
CA LEU A 276 3.93 -4.24 21.90
C LEU A 276 5.35 -3.85 22.31
N SER A 277 5.67 -2.56 22.34
CA SER A 277 7.03 -2.10 22.58
C SER A 277 7.43 -2.04 24.06
N LEU A 278 6.46 -1.95 24.99
CA LEU A 278 6.74 -1.74 26.41
C LEU A 278 6.41 -2.96 27.28
N VAL A 279 5.52 -3.84 26.84
CA VAL A 279 4.97 -4.92 27.67
C VAL A 279 5.38 -6.30 27.14
N ILE A 280 5.48 -6.46 25.82
CA ILE A 280 5.89 -7.74 25.23
C ILE A 280 7.42 -7.85 25.35
N GLY A 281 7.85 -8.89 26.08
CA GLY A 281 9.26 -9.20 26.31
C GLY A 281 9.78 -10.34 25.43
N ASP A 282 10.98 -10.78 25.74
CA ASP A 282 11.68 -11.84 25.01
C ASP A 282 11.03 -13.24 25.21
N GLU A 283 10.29 -13.44 26.29
CA GLU A 283 9.54 -14.67 26.52
C GLU A 283 8.20 -14.65 25.74
N PRO A 284 7.89 -15.73 25.00
CA PRO A 284 6.67 -15.77 24.18
C PRO A 284 5.39 -15.76 25.00
N ASP A 285 4.63 -14.65 24.93
CA ASP A 285 3.24 -14.55 25.40
C ASP A 285 2.29 -14.42 24.20
N ILE A 286 1.88 -15.58 23.66
CA ILE A 286 0.98 -15.64 22.50
C ILE A 286 -0.39 -15.04 22.83
N GLY A 287 -0.87 -15.16 24.08
CA GLY A 287 -2.18 -14.63 24.47
C GLY A 287 -2.20 -13.10 24.38
N LEU A 288 -1.22 -12.45 25.01
CA LEU A 288 -1.07 -10.99 24.93
C LEU A 288 -0.80 -10.53 23.51
N TRP A 289 0.08 -11.23 22.77
CA TRP A 289 0.35 -10.95 21.36
C TRP A 289 -0.94 -10.88 20.53
N LEU A 290 -1.78 -11.92 20.59
CA LEU A 290 -3.03 -12.00 19.83
C LEU A 290 -3.99 -10.87 20.19
N VAL A 291 -4.13 -10.55 21.47
CA VAL A 291 -4.98 -9.44 21.93
C VAL A 291 -4.52 -8.12 21.32
N VAL A 292 -3.22 -7.87 21.36
CA VAL A 292 -2.64 -6.59 20.90
C VAL A 292 -2.68 -6.47 19.38
N VAL A 293 -2.35 -7.53 18.64
CA VAL A 293 -2.41 -7.48 17.17
C VAL A 293 -3.84 -7.36 16.66
N VAL A 294 -4.83 -8.00 17.32
CA VAL A 294 -6.25 -7.82 16.99
C VAL A 294 -6.71 -6.39 17.28
N ALA A 295 -6.36 -5.84 18.46
CA ALA A 295 -6.69 -4.45 18.82
C ALA A 295 -6.07 -3.46 17.82
N GLY A 296 -4.79 -3.66 17.48
CA GLY A 296 -4.10 -2.87 16.45
C GLY A 296 -4.75 -2.99 15.07
N GLY A 297 -5.18 -4.20 14.71
CA GLY A 297 -5.92 -4.46 13.46
C GLY A 297 -7.27 -3.73 13.42
N ILE A 298 -8.02 -3.71 14.54
CA ILE A 298 -9.24 -2.92 14.66
C ILE A 298 -8.95 -1.44 14.47
N GLY A 299 -7.93 -0.91 15.16
CA GLY A 299 -7.49 0.49 15.02
C GLY A 299 -7.11 0.84 13.59
N SER A 300 -6.32 -0.03 12.95
CA SER A 300 -5.90 0.11 11.56
C SER A 300 -7.09 0.11 10.59
N GLY A 301 -8.04 -0.82 10.76
CA GLY A 301 -9.22 -0.91 9.91
C GLY A 301 -10.15 0.31 10.03
N LEU A 302 -10.32 0.85 11.24
CA LEU A 302 -11.04 2.10 11.46
C LEU A 302 -10.33 3.28 10.78
N PHE A 303 -9.00 3.36 10.87
CA PHE A 303 -8.23 4.42 10.25
C PHE A 303 -8.33 4.36 8.72
N TRP A 304 -7.96 3.22 8.11
CA TRP A 304 -7.96 3.07 6.65
C TRP A 304 -9.35 3.19 6.02
N GLY A 305 -10.39 2.77 6.75
CA GLY A 305 -11.78 2.89 6.30
C GLY A 305 -12.34 4.31 6.36
N SER A 306 -11.68 5.25 7.07
CA SER A 306 -12.20 6.60 7.30
C SER A 306 -11.25 7.73 6.86
N ALA A 307 -9.93 7.53 6.88
CA ALA A 307 -8.95 8.58 6.58
C ALA A 307 -9.05 9.15 5.15
N PRO A 308 -9.29 8.36 4.09
CA PRO A 308 -9.51 8.90 2.75
C PRO A 308 -10.71 9.85 2.68
N THR A 309 -11.80 9.54 3.40
CA THR A 309 -13.00 10.39 3.47
C THR A 309 -12.69 11.71 4.17
N LEU A 310 -11.93 11.67 5.27
CA LEU A 310 -11.47 12.87 5.97
C LEU A 310 -10.64 13.78 5.06
N ALA A 311 -9.73 13.21 4.29
CA ALA A 311 -8.85 13.97 3.42
C ALA A 311 -9.60 14.72 2.31
N VAL A 312 -10.79 14.27 1.93
CA VAL A 312 -11.60 14.88 0.86
C VAL A 312 -12.86 15.58 1.36
N GLU A 313 -13.05 15.67 2.67
CA GLU A 313 -14.26 16.21 3.31
C GLU A 313 -14.64 17.62 2.84
N GLU A 314 -13.65 18.47 2.54
CA GLU A 314 -13.83 19.86 2.09
C GLU A 314 -13.78 20.02 0.55
N LEU A 315 -13.73 18.92 -0.22
CA LEU A 315 -13.54 18.97 -1.66
C LEU A 315 -14.82 18.65 -2.43
N ASP A 316 -15.09 19.43 -3.46
CA ASP A 316 -16.20 19.21 -4.38
C ASP A 316 -15.85 18.23 -5.52
N GLY A 317 -16.87 17.60 -6.12
CA GLY A 317 -16.85 16.54 -7.11
C GLY A 317 -15.61 16.37 -8.01
N PRO A 318 -15.18 17.36 -8.84
CA PRO A 318 -13.99 17.21 -9.70
C PRO A 318 -12.67 17.11 -8.94
N GLY A 319 -12.60 17.66 -7.73
CA GLY A 319 -11.44 17.57 -6.82
C GLY A 319 -11.23 16.19 -6.25
N PHE A 320 -12.31 15.44 -6.02
CA PHE A 320 -12.28 14.12 -5.38
C PHE A 320 -11.38 13.10 -6.10
N ALA A 321 -11.50 12.98 -7.42
CA ALA A 321 -10.70 12.01 -8.19
C ALA A 321 -9.19 12.34 -8.19
N ARG A 322 -8.85 13.65 -8.18
CA ARG A 322 -7.45 14.12 -8.07
C ARG A 322 -6.90 13.88 -6.67
N ALA A 323 -7.70 14.18 -5.66
CA ALA A 323 -7.36 13.96 -4.26
C ALA A 323 -7.06 12.48 -3.97
N SER A 324 -7.89 11.55 -4.45
CA SER A 324 -7.68 10.11 -4.29
C SER A 324 -6.35 9.62 -4.87
N GLY A 325 -5.94 10.15 -6.03
CA GLY A 325 -4.63 9.84 -6.62
C GLY A 325 -3.46 10.34 -5.76
N ILE A 326 -3.57 11.54 -5.19
CA ILE A 326 -2.55 12.09 -4.29
C ILE A 326 -2.51 11.31 -2.98
N ASN A 327 -3.66 10.97 -2.39
CA ASN A 327 -3.74 10.14 -1.18
C ASN A 327 -3.02 8.81 -1.37
N GLN A 328 -3.26 8.12 -2.49
CA GLN A 328 -2.58 6.86 -2.81
C GLN A 328 -1.07 7.05 -2.99
N THR A 329 -0.66 8.15 -3.63
CA THR A 329 0.76 8.49 -3.79
C THR A 329 1.42 8.75 -2.44
N MET A 330 0.78 9.52 -1.55
CA MET A 330 1.28 9.80 -0.19
C MET A 330 1.39 8.51 0.63
N GLN A 331 0.38 7.65 0.56
CA GLN A 331 0.41 6.33 1.20
C GLN A 331 1.60 5.50 0.72
N ASN A 332 1.75 5.33 -0.58
CA ASN A 332 2.82 4.50 -1.16
C ASN A 332 4.21 5.07 -0.88
N THR A 333 4.36 6.40 -0.90
CA THR A 333 5.62 7.06 -0.55
C THR A 333 5.94 6.87 0.94
N GLY A 334 4.95 7.04 1.82
CA GLY A 334 5.09 6.76 3.26
C GLY A 334 5.51 5.33 3.54
N ASN A 335 4.87 4.36 2.88
CA ASN A 335 5.21 2.94 3.00
C ASN A 335 6.66 2.65 2.60
N ALA A 336 7.09 3.17 1.45
CA ALA A 336 8.42 2.92 0.93
C ALA A 336 9.52 3.53 1.81
N LEU A 337 9.32 4.76 2.29
CA LEU A 337 10.23 5.42 3.23
C LEU A 337 10.27 4.68 4.58
N ALA A 338 9.13 4.21 5.07
CA ALA A 338 9.05 3.46 6.32
C ALA A 338 9.84 2.15 6.29
N ILE A 339 9.71 1.40 5.20
CA ILE A 339 10.46 0.15 5.00
C ILE A 339 11.96 0.46 4.95
N ALA A 340 12.37 1.52 4.24
CA ALA A 340 13.76 1.93 4.17
C ALA A 340 14.32 2.29 5.55
N VAL A 341 13.58 3.08 6.35
CA VAL A 341 13.97 3.42 7.73
C VAL A 341 14.02 2.17 8.62
N ALA A 342 13.05 1.27 8.50
CA ALA A 342 13.03 0.03 9.28
C ALA A 342 14.24 -0.86 8.99
N ILE A 343 14.61 -1.01 7.71
CA ILE A 343 15.81 -1.78 7.30
C ILE A 343 17.07 -1.13 7.89
N THR A 344 17.23 0.18 7.75
CA THR A 344 18.39 0.91 8.28
C THR A 344 18.51 0.81 9.81
N LEU A 345 17.40 0.84 10.54
CA LEU A 345 17.41 0.76 12.00
C LEU A 345 17.65 -0.66 12.53
N LEU A 346 17.16 -1.68 11.82
CA LEU A 346 17.27 -3.08 12.25
C LEU A 346 18.51 -3.77 11.67
N GLY A 347 19.00 -3.34 10.50
CA GLY A 347 20.21 -3.86 9.88
C GLY A 347 21.51 -3.52 10.64
N ASN A 348 21.47 -2.50 11.48
CA ASN A 348 22.62 -2.04 12.31
C ASN A 348 22.68 -2.72 13.71
N GLN A 349 21.90 -3.75 13.96
CA GLN A 349 22.03 -4.49 15.22
C GLN A 349 23.11 -5.56 15.07
N PRO A 350 24.16 -5.58 15.93
CA PRO A 350 25.28 -6.50 15.87
C PRO A 350 24.86 -7.95 16.15
#